data_abbe625b1a9c65e9eb84ca341931fdd6
#
_entry.id   abbe625b1a9c65e9eb84ca341931fdd6
#
_cell.length_a   1.000
_cell.length_b   1.000
_cell.length_c   1.000
_cell.angle_alpha   90.00
_cell.angle_beta   90.00
_cell.angle_gamma   90.00
#
_symmetry.space_group_name_H-M   'P 1'
#
loop_
_entity.id
_entity.type
_entity.pdbx_description
1 polymer ?
#
loop_
_entity_poly.entity_id
_entity_poly.type
_entity_poly.pdbx_seq_one_letter_code
_entity_poly.pdbx_strand_id
1 'polypeptide(L)'
;MTRTNLTFPTGLVLQAIAGGARYGLDIIEATGLPSGTVYPALRRLEGAGFLSSEWEADEDVGGRPARCYYALTPEGAGLLDRIVQRFPAIPSSLMGRSQPEPGRA
;
A
#
# COMPACT_ATOMS: atom_id res chain seq x y z
N MET A 1 -23.28 6.15 6.01
CA MET A 1 -22.44 6.47 5.19
C MET A 1 -21.22 5.78 5.45
N THR A 2 -20.58 5.41 4.54
CA THR A 2 -19.47 4.72 4.74
C THR A 2 -18.37 5.57 4.55
N ARG A 3 -17.48 5.65 5.39
CA ARG A 3 -16.41 6.41 5.14
C ARG A 3 -15.23 5.58 5.35
N THR A 4 -14.24 5.70 4.53
CA THR A 4 -12.98 5.05 4.71
C THR A 4 -12.28 5.65 5.89
N ASN A 5 -11.79 4.81 6.73
CA ASN A 5 -11.08 5.30 7.85
C ASN A 5 -9.73 5.75 7.39
N LEU A 6 -9.47 7.02 7.40
CA LEU A 6 -8.19 7.57 6.96
C LEU A 6 -7.22 7.59 8.12
N THR A 7 -6.91 6.43 8.63
CA THR A 7 -6.00 6.31 9.75
C THR A 7 -4.57 6.35 9.26
N PHE A 8 -3.65 6.59 10.18
CA PHE A 8 -2.24 6.58 9.86
C PHE A 8 -1.81 5.27 9.22
N PRO A 9 -2.20 4.09 9.75
CA PRO A 9 -1.84 2.85 9.09
C PRO A 9 -2.36 2.75 7.66
N THR A 10 -3.57 3.22 7.40
CA THR A 10 -4.12 3.20 6.06
C THR A 10 -3.26 4.04 5.13
N GLY A 11 -2.83 5.21 5.58
CA GLY A 11 -1.96 6.05 4.78
C GLY A 11 -0.64 5.40 4.48
N LEU A 12 -0.06 4.71 5.48
CA LEU A 12 1.21 4.03 5.27
C LEU A 12 1.09 2.92 4.24
N VAL A 13 -0.01 2.17 4.28
CA VAL A 13 -0.22 1.10 3.30
C VAL A 13 -0.30 1.68 1.89
N LEU A 14 -1.08 2.75 1.73
CA LEU A 14 -1.20 3.37 0.41
C LEU A 14 0.14 3.90 -0.09
N GLN A 15 0.90 4.52 0.79
CA GLN A 15 2.20 5.05 0.41
C GLN A 15 3.18 3.96 0.07
N ALA A 16 3.13 2.84 0.78
CA ALA A 16 4.01 1.71 0.48
C ALA A 16 3.72 1.18 -0.93
N ILE A 17 2.44 1.05 -1.27
CA ILE A 17 2.08 0.56 -2.59
C ILE A 17 2.50 1.55 -3.67
N ALA A 18 2.29 2.84 -3.42
CA ALA A 18 2.73 3.87 -4.37
C ALA A 18 4.24 3.85 -4.56
N GLY A 19 4.96 3.46 -3.52
CA GLY A 19 6.42 3.41 -3.57
C GLY A 19 6.98 2.12 -4.13
N GLY A 20 6.13 1.19 -4.52
CA GLY A 20 6.61 -0.02 -5.17
C GLY A 20 6.34 -1.32 -4.46
N ALA A 21 5.84 -1.28 -3.23
CA ALA A 21 5.48 -2.50 -2.52
C ALA A 21 4.26 -3.10 -3.21
N ARG A 22 4.28 -4.39 -3.47
CA ARG A 22 3.26 -4.97 -4.31
C ARG A 22 2.40 -6.03 -3.65
N TYR A 23 2.91 -6.77 -2.71
CA TYR A 23 2.13 -7.82 -2.07
C TYR A 23 2.28 -7.73 -0.57
N GLY A 24 1.48 -8.50 0.15
CA GLY A 24 1.34 -8.34 1.58
C GLY A 24 2.63 -8.29 2.36
N LEU A 25 3.52 -9.25 2.16
CA LEU A 25 4.79 -9.25 2.88
C LEU A 25 5.64 -8.03 2.55
N ASP A 26 5.62 -7.62 1.29
CA ASP A 26 6.33 -6.44 0.86
C ASP A 26 5.82 -5.21 1.60
N ILE A 27 4.51 -5.11 1.72
CA ILE A 27 3.88 -3.97 2.38
C ILE A 27 4.18 -4.01 3.88
N ILE A 28 4.15 -5.18 4.49
CA ILE A 28 4.50 -5.32 5.89
C ILE A 28 5.92 -4.85 6.13
N GLU A 29 6.85 -5.26 5.28
CA GLU A 29 8.23 -4.84 5.43
C GLU A 29 8.41 -3.36 5.21
N ALA A 30 7.71 -2.82 4.22
CA ALA A 30 7.86 -1.40 3.90
C ALA A 30 7.27 -0.50 4.98
N THR A 31 6.18 -0.93 5.62
CA THR A 31 5.50 -0.09 6.59
C THR A 31 5.91 -0.37 8.03
N GLY A 32 6.40 -1.56 8.30
CA GLY A 32 6.65 -1.96 9.68
C GLY A 32 5.40 -2.31 10.45
N LEU A 33 4.25 -2.35 9.80
CA LEU A 33 3.00 -2.68 10.47
C LEU A 33 2.81 -4.18 10.56
N PRO A 34 2.12 -4.66 11.59
CA PRO A 34 1.87 -6.09 11.70
C PRO A 34 0.86 -6.56 10.67
N SER A 35 0.92 -7.85 10.35
CA SER A 35 0.01 -8.42 9.35
C SER A 35 -1.45 -8.25 9.76
N GLY A 36 -1.74 -8.30 11.05
CA GLY A 36 -3.10 -8.11 11.53
C GLY A 36 -3.65 -6.72 11.26
N THR A 37 -2.79 -5.77 10.94
CA THR A 37 -3.22 -4.43 10.53
C THR A 37 -3.22 -4.30 9.01
N VAL A 38 -2.21 -4.87 8.35
CA VAL A 38 -2.03 -4.68 6.92
C VAL A 38 -3.14 -5.38 6.12
N TYR A 39 -3.41 -6.65 6.41
CA TYR A 39 -4.36 -7.38 5.58
C TYR A 39 -5.79 -6.84 5.72
N PRO A 40 -6.28 -6.50 6.91
CA PRO A 40 -7.60 -5.87 6.96
C PRO A 40 -7.65 -4.53 6.26
N ALA A 41 -6.56 -3.74 6.31
CA ALA A 41 -6.53 -2.47 5.61
C ALA A 41 -6.60 -2.67 4.11
N LEU A 42 -5.86 -3.68 3.60
CA LEU A 42 -5.89 -3.98 2.17
C LEU A 42 -7.29 -4.36 1.73
N ARG A 43 -7.97 -5.17 2.52
CA ARG A 43 -9.33 -5.58 2.17
C ARG A 43 -10.29 -4.40 2.15
N ARG A 44 -10.18 -3.51 3.15
CA ARG A 44 -11.05 -2.34 3.19
C ARG A 44 -10.80 -1.43 2.01
N LEU A 45 -9.53 -1.21 1.69
CA LEU A 45 -9.20 -0.31 0.60
C LEU A 45 -9.62 -0.87 -0.74
N GLU A 46 -9.46 -2.17 -0.92
CA GLU A 46 -9.91 -2.79 -2.16
C GLU A 46 -11.43 -2.74 -2.26
N GLY A 47 -12.12 -3.02 -1.18
CA GLY A 47 -13.58 -2.99 -1.17
C GLY A 47 -14.13 -1.60 -1.43
N ALA A 48 -13.38 -0.57 -1.07
CA ALA A 48 -13.80 0.80 -1.29
C ALA A 48 -13.37 1.33 -2.66
N GLY A 49 -12.66 0.54 -3.45
CA GLY A 49 -12.28 0.94 -4.80
C GLY A 49 -10.97 1.70 -4.89
N PHE A 50 -10.19 1.72 -3.81
CA PHE A 50 -8.91 2.43 -3.81
C PHE A 50 -7.74 1.57 -4.23
N LEU A 51 -7.90 0.25 -4.20
CA LEU A 51 -6.89 -0.70 -4.64
C LEU A 51 -7.51 -1.71 -5.57
N SER A 52 -6.71 -2.21 -6.49
CA SER A 52 -7.06 -3.40 -7.24
C SER A 52 -6.08 -4.50 -6.88
N SER A 53 -6.48 -5.73 -7.09
CA SER A 53 -5.62 -6.85 -6.76
C SER A 53 -5.65 -7.87 -7.88
N GLU A 54 -4.58 -8.65 -7.94
CA GLU A 54 -4.45 -9.69 -8.94
C GLU A 54 -3.58 -10.80 -8.37
N TRP A 55 -4.05 -12.03 -8.48
CA TRP A 55 -3.31 -13.17 -7.98
C TRP A 55 -2.36 -13.70 -9.04
N GLU A 56 -1.22 -14.19 -8.60
CA GLU A 56 -0.31 -14.87 -9.50
C GLU A 56 -0.98 -16.12 -10.06
N ALA A 57 -0.67 -16.44 -11.29
CA ALA A 57 -1.11 -17.69 -11.86
C ALA A 57 -0.34 -18.84 -11.24
N ASP A 58 -0.97 -19.99 -11.13
CA ASP A 58 -0.34 -21.15 -10.52
C ASP A 58 0.97 -21.52 -11.19
N GLU A 59 1.04 -21.41 -12.48
CA GLU A 59 2.24 -21.80 -13.18
C GLU A 59 3.41 -20.88 -12.92
N ASP A 60 3.17 -19.73 -12.33
CA ASP A 60 4.25 -18.77 -12.07
C ASP A 60 4.81 -18.85 -10.67
N VAL A 61 4.28 -19.71 -9.81
CA VAL A 61 4.68 -19.66 -8.42
C VAL A 61 5.74 -20.65 -8.02
N GLY A 62 6.03 -21.62 -8.87
CA GLY A 62 7.17 -22.51 -8.61
C GLY A 62 7.09 -23.27 -7.31
N GLY A 63 5.90 -23.68 -6.90
CA GLY A 63 5.74 -24.47 -5.70
C GLY A 63 5.53 -23.71 -4.42
N ARG A 64 5.70 -22.40 -4.42
CA ARG A 64 5.38 -21.60 -3.25
C ARG A 64 3.94 -21.11 -3.35
N PRO A 65 3.35 -20.61 -2.27
CA PRO A 65 1.98 -20.10 -2.36
C PRO A 65 1.91 -18.91 -3.33
N ALA A 66 0.80 -18.81 -4.06
CA ALA A 66 0.58 -17.70 -4.95
C ALA A 66 0.46 -16.42 -4.15
N ARG A 67 0.92 -15.33 -4.74
CA ARG A 67 0.85 -14.01 -4.12
C ARG A 67 -0.25 -13.19 -4.75
N CYS A 68 -0.86 -12.36 -3.92
CA CYS A 68 -1.83 -11.39 -4.38
C CYS A 68 -1.13 -10.05 -4.49
N TYR A 69 -1.11 -9.46 -5.65
CA TYR A 69 -0.45 -8.19 -5.88
C TYR A 69 -1.49 -7.08 -5.87
N TYR A 70 -1.12 -5.95 -5.31
CA TYR A 70 -2.01 -4.81 -5.16
C TYR A 70 -1.47 -3.62 -5.92
N ALA A 71 -2.37 -2.80 -6.44
CA ALA A 71 -2.01 -1.57 -7.13
C ALA A 71 -3.03 -0.49 -6.79
N LEU A 72 -2.60 0.76 -6.83
CA LEU A 72 -3.52 1.86 -6.62
C LEU A 72 -4.42 2.01 -7.83
N THR A 73 -5.70 2.23 -7.58
CA THR A 73 -6.59 2.69 -8.64
C THR A 73 -6.43 4.21 -8.76
N PRO A 74 -7.00 4.84 -9.78
CA PRO A 74 -6.98 6.30 -9.82
C PRO A 74 -7.62 6.92 -8.58
N GLU A 75 -8.68 6.30 -8.07
CA GLU A 75 -9.30 6.77 -6.84
C GLU A 75 -8.36 6.61 -5.65
N GLY A 76 -7.58 5.53 -5.64
CA GLY A 76 -6.60 5.33 -4.57
C GLY A 76 -5.49 6.36 -4.62
N ALA A 77 -5.04 6.73 -5.82
CA ALA A 77 -4.03 7.75 -5.95
C ALA A 77 -4.56 9.09 -5.44
N GLY A 78 -5.82 9.39 -5.75
CA GLY A 78 -6.43 10.62 -5.24
C GLY A 78 -6.57 10.63 -3.73
N LEU A 79 -6.93 9.48 -3.17
CA LEU A 79 -7.01 9.37 -1.72
C LEU A 79 -5.64 9.59 -1.07
N LEU A 80 -4.60 9.02 -1.67
CA LEU A 80 -3.25 9.18 -1.14
C LEU A 80 -2.84 10.65 -1.17
N ASP A 81 -3.15 11.36 -2.24
CA ASP A 81 -2.85 12.77 -2.30
C ASP A 81 -3.51 13.54 -1.17
N ARG A 82 -4.77 13.22 -0.88
CA ARG A 82 -5.47 13.89 0.22
C ARG A 82 -4.86 13.56 1.57
N ILE A 83 -4.42 12.31 1.74
CA ILE A 83 -3.79 11.91 2.99
C ILE A 83 -2.47 12.63 3.19
N VAL A 84 -1.67 12.74 2.15
CA VAL A 84 -0.39 13.42 2.25
C VAL A 84 -0.61 14.88 2.63
N GLN A 85 -1.61 15.52 2.05
CA GLN A 85 -1.89 16.89 2.41
C GLN A 85 -2.39 17.04 3.84
N ARG A 86 -3.14 16.03 4.31
CA ARG A 86 -3.69 16.10 5.64
C ARG A 86 -2.68 15.78 6.71
N PHE A 87 -1.69 14.97 6.40
CA PHE A 87 -0.68 14.55 7.35
C PHE A 87 0.70 14.89 6.83
N PRO A 88 1.00 16.17 6.70
CA PRO A 88 2.28 16.56 6.10
C PRO A 88 3.47 16.16 6.96
N ALA A 89 3.23 15.76 8.20
CA ALA A 89 4.32 15.36 9.06
C ALA A 89 4.78 13.93 8.86
N ILE A 90 4.14 13.16 7.97
CA ILE A 90 4.61 11.81 7.72
C ILE A 90 5.99 11.89 7.10
N PRO A 91 7.00 11.28 7.73
CA PRO A 91 8.36 11.37 7.20
C PRO A 91 8.48 10.71 5.83
N SER A 92 9.35 11.26 5.01
CA SER A 92 9.59 10.66 3.72
C SER A 92 10.05 9.23 3.83
N SER A 93 10.76 8.90 4.89
CA SER A 93 11.25 7.55 5.06
C SER A 93 10.12 6.55 5.21
N LEU A 94 8.94 7.00 5.59
CA LEU A 94 7.80 6.11 5.70
C LEU A 94 6.99 6.06 4.42
N MET A 95 7.38 6.82 3.42
CA MET A 95 6.64 6.83 2.20
C MET A 95 7.26 5.93 1.17
N GLY A 96 7.80 4.93 1.50
CA GLY A 96 8.28 4.02 0.59
C GLY A 96 9.65 4.33 0.28
N ARG A 97 10.40 3.62 0.12
CA ARG A 97 11.51 3.81 -0.05
C ARG A 97 11.92 4.24 -1.18
N SER A 98 11.39 4.27 -1.82
CA SER A 98 11.66 4.73 -2.93
C SER A 98 12.39 5.86 -3.08
N GLN A 99 12.62 6.45 -2.41
CA GLN A 99 13.10 7.56 -2.51
C GLN A 99 14.33 7.60 -2.89
N PRO A 100 14.60 7.72 -3.73
CA PRO A 100 15.81 7.76 -4.23
C PRO A 100 16.51 8.84 -3.75
N GLU A 101 17.12 8.89 -3.72
CA GLU A 101 17.64 9.73 -3.40
C GLU A 101 18.00 10.50 -4.14
N PRO A 102 17.73 11.03 -4.29
CA PRO A 102 17.83 11.91 -5.03
C PRO A 102 19.03 12.28 -5.08
N GLY A 103 19.06 12.43 -5.23
CA GLY A 103 19.95 12.88 -5.36
C GLY A 103 20.82 12.41 -5.16
N ARG A 104 20.80 11.94 -5.02
CA ARG A 104 21.49 11.66 -4.88
C ARG A 104 21.74 11.58 -5.54
N ALA A 105 21.48 11.52 -5.82
CA ALA A 105 21.80 11.66 -6.47
C ALA A 105 22.15 11.82 -6.61
#